data_3647b3b9a990f4b35637dcf8fb41d39e
#
_entry.id   3647b3b9a990f4b35637dcf8fb41d39e
#
_cell.length_a   1.000
_cell.length_b   1.000
_cell.length_c   1.000
_cell.angle_alpha   90.00
_cell.angle_beta   90.00
_cell.angle_gamma   90.00
#
_symmetry.space_group_name_H-M   'P 1'
#
loop_
_entity.id
_entity.type
_entity.pdbx_description
1 polymer ?
#
loop_
_entity_poly.entity_id
_entity_poly.type
_entity_poly.pdbx_seq_one_letter_code
_entity_poly.pdbx_strand_id
1 'polypeptide(L)'
;MSSSIESATVSLILAAPGVKKDETGAPLGAGEVVVVIAQEKLGAEPGQVSNILVRGVGENVLKIRPDVHLVAGRAPKPGTGECLVGKGIAGNFRGMALGEKFELKKNRPVEVVGVFEAGGSSFESEVWVNIETARTAFGREGMVSSVTLRLDSAAKLDAFKANVSTDKQLQLEVKRETTYYEEQSQGTALFISGMGWVVSVFCAFGAMLGAMNTMFAAVAQRKREVGTLRALGFSKFAILFSFVVESTFLALAGGLVGLGASLLLSFVRVSMMNFSTWQEVSFSFAATPSLLFGSLAAGALMGIFGGFLPALKAARTSPIEAMRG
;
A
#
# COMPACT_ATOMS: atom_id res chain seq x y z
N MET A 1 -0.05 21.41 -5.39
CA MET A 1 1.42 21.43 -5.24
C MET A 1 2.03 22.19 -6.40
N SER A 2 2.39 23.42 -6.17
CA SER A 2 2.99 24.30 -7.19
C SER A 2 4.37 24.80 -6.72
N SER A 3 5.27 23.86 -6.37
CA SER A 3 6.67 24.25 -6.26
C SER A 3 7.22 24.43 -7.67
N SER A 4 7.76 25.57 -7.97
CA SER A 4 8.45 25.84 -9.21
C SER A 4 9.89 26.24 -8.88
N ILE A 5 10.82 25.43 -9.33
CA ILE A 5 12.26 25.64 -9.17
C ILE A 5 12.79 26.00 -10.55
N GLU A 6 13.53 27.08 -10.65
CA GLU A 6 14.17 27.47 -11.91
C GLU A 6 15.23 26.46 -12.33
N SER A 7 15.36 26.21 -13.63
CA SER A 7 16.35 25.26 -14.15
C SER A 7 17.79 25.63 -13.81
N ALA A 8 18.10 26.91 -13.66
CA ALA A 8 19.43 27.40 -13.21
C ALA A 8 19.75 26.90 -11.78
N THR A 9 18.74 26.91 -10.90
CA THR A 9 18.87 26.42 -9.51
C THR A 9 19.15 24.93 -9.45
N VAL A 10 18.60 24.15 -10.39
CA VAL A 10 18.86 22.69 -10.48
C VAL A 10 20.37 22.43 -10.63
N SER A 11 21.06 23.18 -11.49
CA SER A 11 22.49 23.01 -11.72
C SER A 11 23.32 23.31 -10.47
N LEU A 12 22.93 24.34 -9.70
CA LEU A 12 23.57 24.67 -8.42
C LEU A 12 23.39 23.55 -7.38
N ILE A 13 22.17 23.00 -7.27
CA ILE A 13 21.90 21.90 -6.35
C ILE A 13 22.71 20.65 -6.71
N LEU A 14 22.78 20.31 -7.98
CA LEU A 14 23.52 19.14 -8.46
C LEU A 14 25.06 19.30 -8.34
N ALA A 15 25.56 20.52 -8.31
CA ALA A 15 26.95 20.82 -8.06
C ALA A 15 27.32 20.84 -6.56
N ALA A 16 26.32 20.78 -5.66
CA ALA A 16 26.55 20.87 -4.22
C ALA A 16 27.38 19.68 -3.69
N PRO A 17 28.21 19.90 -2.64
CA PRO A 17 29.01 18.85 -2.04
C PRO A 17 28.16 17.71 -1.48
N GLY A 18 28.58 16.47 -1.73
CA GLY A 18 27.90 15.26 -1.23
C GLY A 18 26.94 14.64 -2.24
N VAL A 19 26.69 15.27 -3.38
CA VAL A 19 25.94 14.66 -4.47
C VAL A 19 26.78 13.56 -5.11
N LYS A 20 26.20 12.35 -5.19
CA LYS A 20 26.86 11.21 -5.81
C LYS A 20 27.05 11.45 -7.31
N LYS A 21 28.22 11.07 -7.83
CA LYS A 21 28.55 11.11 -9.24
C LYS A 21 28.55 9.71 -9.84
N ASP A 22 28.24 9.60 -11.11
CA ASP A 22 28.38 8.36 -11.86
C ASP A 22 29.85 8.12 -12.28
N GLU A 23 30.11 7.02 -12.99
CA GLU A 23 31.44 6.65 -13.48
C GLU A 23 32.06 7.68 -14.45
N THR A 24 31.24 8.52 -15.06
CA THR A 24 31.65 9.59 -15.97
C THR A 24 31.91 10.92 -15.24
N GLY A 25 31.69 10.97 -13.92
CA GLY A 25 31.78 12.18 -13.12
C GLY A 25 30.55 13.07 -13.15
N ALA A 26 29.49 12.67 -13.86
CA ALA A 26 28.22 13.40 -13.89
C ALA A 26 27.41 13.20 -12.59
N PRO A 27 26.74 14.25 -12.08
CA PRO A 27 25.94 14.12 -10.86
C PRO A 27 24.74 13.19 -11.08
N LEU A 28 24.51 12.27 -10.14
CA LEU A 28 23.32 11.42 -10.11
C LEU A 28 22.13 12.19 -9.50
N GLY A 29 21.52 13.00 -10.32
CA GLY A 29 20.33 13.77 -9.99
C GLY A 29 19.74 14.42 -11.23
N ALA A 30 18.49 14.80 -11.14
CA ALA A 30 17.76 15.50 -12.19
C ALA A 30 16.61 16.34 -11.61
N GLY A 31 16.27 17.41 -12.31
CA GLY A 31 14.99 18.08 -12.11
C GLY A 31 13.87 17.24 -12.68
N GLU A 32 12.71 17.28 -12.06
CA GLU A 32 11.51 16.57 -12.50
C GLU A 32 10.32 17.53 -12.62
N VAL A 33 9.51 17.33 -13.64
CA VAL A 33 8.23 18.05 -13.83
C VAL A 33 7.10 17.09 -13.53
N VAL A 34 6.24 17.43 -12.58
CA VAL A 34 5.11 16.60 -12.17
C VAL A 34 3.81 17.31 -12.50
N VAL A 35 2.93 16.65 -13.25
CA VAL A 35 1.62 17.15 -13.66
C VAL A 35 0.61 16.03 -13.57
N VAL A 36 -0.62 16.36 -13.15
CA VAL A 36 -1.74 15.42 -13.14
C VAL A 36 -2.59 15.66 -14.39
N ILE A 37 -2.91 14.59 -15.10
CA ILE A 37 -3.81 14.59 -16.26
C ILE A 37 -5.02 13.70 -15.98
N ALA A 38 -6.15 14.01 -16.61
CA ALA A 38 -7.33 13.16 -16.59
C ALA A 38 -7.33 12.24 -17.81
N GLN A 39 -7.51 10.94 -17.59
CA GLN A 39 -7.55 9.93 -18.65
C GLN A 39 -8.74 8.98 -18.48
N GLU A 40 -9.26 8.48 -19.60
CA GLU A 40 -10.40 7.59 -19.64
C GLU A 40 -9.98 6.18 -19.21
N LYS A 41 -10.67 5.63 -18.21
CA LYS A 41 -10.40 4.32 -17.66
C LYS A 41 -11.10 3.23 -18.48
N LEU A 42 -10.40 2.17 -18.84
CA LEU A 42 -11.00 1.04 -19.54
C LEU A 42 -11.88 0.21 -18.60
N GLY A 43 -13.03 -0.23 -19.11
CA GLY A 43 -13.99 -1.02 -18.31
C GLY A 43 -14.84 -0.21 -17.32
N ALA A 44 -14.71 1.11 -17.31
CA ALA A 44 -15.58 2.01 -16.56
C ALA A 44 -16.73 2.53 -17.45
N GLU A 45 -17.69 3.27 -16.87
CA GLU A 45 -18.75 3.90 -17.65
C GLU A 45 -18.17 4.89 -18.67
N PRO A 46 -18.78 5.02 -19.86
CA PRO A 46 -18.31 5.95 -20.88
C PRO A 46 -18.20 7.38 -20.35
N GLY A 47 -17.03 8.00 -20.50
CA GLY A 47 -16.73 9.34 -19.99
C GLY A 47 -16.23 9.40 -18.54
N GLN A 48 -16.11 8.28 -17.85
CA GLN A 48 -15.46 8.23 -16.54
C GLN A 48 -13.94 8.37 -16.70
N VAL A 49 -13.43 9.49 -16.22
CA VAL A 49 -11.99 9.82 -16.23
C VAL A 49 -11.40 9.65 -14.85
N SER A 50 -10.15 9.27 -14.80
CA SER A 50 -9.36 9.21 -13.57
C SER A 50 -8.06 9.99 -13.72
N ASN A 51 -7.54 10.45 -12.61
CA ASN A 51 -6.35 11.28 -12.57
C ASN A 51 -5.08 10.42 -12.55
N ILE A 52 -4.18 10.66 -13.50
CA ILE A 52 -2.89 10.00 -13.63
C ILE A 52 -1.79 11.03 -13.50
N LEU A 53 -0.73 10.69 -12.80
CA LEU A 53 0.45 11.54 -12.66
C LEU A 53 1.40 11.29 -13.84
N VAL A 54 1.75 12.36 -14.53
CA VAL A 54 2.79 12.40 -15.55
C VAL A 54 4.04 13.03 -14.96
N ARG A 55 5.12 12.32 -15.03
CA ARG A 55 6.44 12.77 -14.58
C ARG A 55 7.37 12.98 -15.76
N GLY A 56 7.82 14.20 -15.97
CA GLY A 56 8.91 14.53 -16.87
C GLY A 56 10.25 14.21 -16.20
N VAL A 57 10.98 13.26 -16.74
CA VAL A 57 12.21 12.71 -16.17
C VAL A 57 13.41 12.92 -17.08
N GLY A 58 14.61 13.01 -16.51
CA GLY A 58 15.87 13.01 -17.25
C GLY A 58 16.25 11.60 -17.73
N GLU A 59 17.20 11.53 -18.65
CA GLU A 59 17.71 10.27 -19.23
C GLU A 59 18.33 9.32 -18.18
N ASN A 60 18.84 9.89 -17.09
CA ASN A 60 19.50 9.16 -16.00
C ASN A 60 18.54 8.65 -14.92
N VAL A 61 17.21 8.74 -15.13
CA VAL A 61 16.21 8.38 -14.11
C VAL A 61 16.37 6.94 -13.59
N LEU A 62 16.68 5.97 -14.45
CA LEU A 62 16.90 4.58 -14.03
C LEU A 62 18.19 4.39 -13.24
N LYS A 63 19.19 5.26 -13.41
CA LYS A 63 20.41 5.31 -12.58
C LYS A 63 20.13 5.97 -11.22
N ILE A 64 19.25 6.95 -11.18
CA ILE A 64 18.81 7.62 -9.96
C ILE A 64 17.92 6.68 -9.13
N ARG A 65 17.05 5.90 -9.79
CA ARG A 65 16.11 4.96 -9.16
C ARG A 65 16.40 3.52 -9.59
N PRO A 66 17.39 2.84 -9.00
CA PRO A 66 17.77 1.48 -9.38
C PRO A 66 16.71 0.42 -9.04
N ASP A 67 15.75 0.75 -8.16
CA ASP A 67 14.63 -0.12 -7.80
C ASP A 67 13.54 -0.17 -8.89
N VAL A 68 13.67 0.69 -9.92
CA VAL A 68 12.77 0.72 -11.07
C VAL A 68 13.35 -0.11 -12.20
N HIS A 69 12.59 -1.12 -12.61
CA HIS A 69 13.01 -2.04 -13.66
C HIS A 69 12.00 -2.06 -14.82
N LEU A 70 12.50 -2.16 -16.04
CA LEU A 70 11.65 -2.39 -17.21
C LEU A 70 11.20 -3.85 -17.25
N VAL A 71 9.89 -4.08 -17.27
CA VAL A 71 9.29 -5.42 -17.36
C VAL A 71 8.84 -5.78 -18.78
N ALA A 72 8.63 -4.77 -19.65
CA ALA A 72 8.28 -4.96 -21.05
C ALA A 72 8.72 -3.77 -21.89
N GLY A 73 9.03 -4.00 -23.17
CA GLY A 73 9.42 -2.95 -24.10
C GLY A 73 10.86 -2.47 -23.92
N ARG A 74 11.10 -1.17 -24.13
CA ARG A 74 12.42 -0.53 -24.09
C ARG A 74 12.35 0.86 -23.44
N ALA A 75 13.51 1.42 -23.12
CA ALA A 75 13.63 2.81 -22.69
C ALA A 75 13.25 3.77 -23.83
N PRO A 76 12.61 4.93 -23.50
CA PRO A 76 12.27 5.94 -24.49
C PRO A 76 13.51 6.60 -25.06
N LYS A 77 13.47 6.96 -26.34
CA LYS A 77 14.55 7.72 -26.97
C LYS A 77 14.44 9.21 -26.59
N PRO A 78 15.56 9.87 -26.27
CA PRO A 78 15.56 11.29 -26.00
C PRO A 78 14.99 12.11 -27.17
N GLY A 79 14.24 13.16 -26.84
CA GLY A 79 13.68 14.07 -27.84
C GLY A 79 12.54 13.54 -28.68
N THR A 80 12.03 12.33 -28.36
CA THR A 80 10.87 11.73 -29.03
C THR A 80 9.61 11.85 -28.18
N GLY A 81 8.43 11.69 -28.79
CA GLY A 81 7.15 11.56 -28.07
C GLY A 81 6.93 10.17 -27.48
N GLU A 82 7.96 9.55 -26.93
CA GLU A 82 7.90 8.22 -26.30
C GLU A 82 7.79 8.33 -24.78
N CYS A 83 7.10 7.36 -24.17
CA CYS A 83 6.94 7.31 -22.71
C CYS A 83 7.04 5.90 -22.14
N LEU A 84 7.30 5.84 -20.84
CA LEU A 84 7.15 4.64 -20.02
C LEU A 84 5.86 4.74 -19.20
N VAL A 85 5.21 3.61 -18.99
CA VAL A 85 4.01 3.51 -18.18
C VAL A 85 4.25 2.53 -17.04
N GLY A 86 3.84 2.89 -15.84
CA GLY A 86 3.94 2.01 -14.69
C GLY A 86 3.01 0.80 -14.81
N LYS A 87 3.45 -0.35 -14.34
CA LYS A 87 2.73 -1.64 -14.39
C LYS A 87 1.32 -1.57 -13.78
N GLY A 88 1.10 -0.67 -12.82
CA GLY A 88 -0.19 -0.49 -12.15
C GLY A 88 -1.27 0.10 -13.03
N ILE A 89 -0.91 0.87 -14.06
CA ILE A 89 -1.83 1.57 -14.97
C ILE A 89 -1.75 1.08 -16.41
N ALA A 90 -0.71 0.34 -16.77
CA ALA A 90 -0.52 -0.20 -18.12
C ALA A 90 -1.72 -1.07 -18.54
N GLY A 91 -2.37 -0.71 -19.66
CA GLY A 91 -3.55 -1.42 -20.17
C GLY A 91 -4.85 -1.18 -19.39
N ASN A 92 -4.84 -0.35 -18.33
CA ASN A 92 -6.06 0.00 -17.56
C ASN A 92 -6.72 1.30 -18.07
N PHE A 93 -6.00 2.06 -18.87
CA PHE A 93 -6.46 3.33 -19.43
C PHE A 93 -6.35 3.32 -20.95
N ARG A 94 -7.22 4.09 -21.60
CA ARG A 94 -7.27 4.16 -23.06
C ARG A 94 -5.94 4.67 -23.62
N GLY A 95 -5.36 3.93 -24.56
CA GLY A 95 -4.10 4.29 -25.22
C GLY A 95 -2.84 4.06 -24.38
N MET A 96 -2.92 3.40 -23.22
CA MET A 96 -1.79 3.17 -22.30
C MET A 96 -1.27 1.73 -22.30
N ALA A 97 -1.68 0.90 -23.26
CA ALA A 97 -1.01 -0.38 -23.47
C ALA A 97 0.29 -0.21 -24.27
N LEU A 98 1.20 -1.18 -24.15
CA LEU A 98 2.47 -1.16 -24.88
C LEU A 98 2.24 -1.04 -26.39
N GLY A 99 2.88 -0.06 -27.02
CA GLY A 99 2.73 0.25 -28.45
C GLY A 99 1.55 1.15 -28.79
N GLU A 100 0.70 1.49 -27.84
CA GLU A 100 -0.42 2.41 -28.05
C GLU A 100 -0.02 3.88 -27.86
N LYS A 101 -0.91 4.78 -28.29
CA LYS A 101 -0.74 6.23 -28.18
C LYS A 101 -1.88 6.86 -27.41
N PHE A 102 -1.54 7.84 -26.57
CA PHE A 102 -2.52 8.70 -25.90
C PHE A 102 -2.05 10.16 -25.91
N GLU A 103 -2.94 11.08 -25.60
CA GLU A 103 -2.60 12.50 -25.54
C GLU A 103 -2.26 12.92 -24.11
N LEU A 104 -1.05 13.46 -23.89
CA LEU A 104 -0.70 14.15 -22.64
C LEU A 104 -1.53 15.41 -22.45
N LYS A 105 -1.77 16.12 -23.53
CA LYS A 105 -2.61 17.31 -23.67
C LYS A 105 -3.11 17.36 -25.11
N LYS A 106 -4.15 18.12 -25.39
CA LYS A 106 -4.71 18.28 -26.73
C LYS A 106 -3.61 18.53 -27.77
N ASN A 107 -3.56 17.70 -28.81
CA ASN A 107 -2.55 17.72 -29.90
C ASN A 107 -1.10 17.45 -29.43
N ARG A 108 -0.92 16.72 -28.35
CA ARG A 108 0.40 16.26 -27.88
C ARG A 108 0.37 14.75 -27.60
N PRO A 109 0.34 13.93 -28.65
CA PRO A 109 0.35 12.47 -28.50
C PRO A 109 1.73 11.97 -28.05
N VAL A 110 1.71 10.92 -27.23
CA VAL A 110 2.90 10.15 -26.83
C VAL A 110 2.63 8.65 -27.05
N GLU A 111 3.69 7.91 -27.33
CA GLU A 111 3.65 6.47 -27.58
C GLU A 111 4.23 5.70 -26.40
N VAL A 112 3.54 4.68 -25.94
CA VAL A 112 4.00 3.82 -24.84
C VAL A 112 5.01 2.81 -25.41
N VAL A 113 6.29 3.00 -25.13
CA VAL A 113 7.37 2.13 -25.62
C VAL A 113 7.89 1.14 -24.61
N GLY A 114 7.51 1.30 -23.34
CA GLY A 114 7.88 0.35 -22.29
C GLY A 114 7.00 0.46 -21.06
N VAL A 115 7.01 -0.64 -20.30
CA VAL A 115 6.32 -0.76 -19.01
C VAL A 115 7.35 -1.02 -17.95
N PHE A 116 7.25 -0.31 -16.82
CA PHE A 116 8.16 -0.48 -15.69
C PHE A 116 7.44 -0.91 -14.42
N GLU A 117 8.19 -1.55 -13.54
CA GLU A 117 7.76 -1.85 -12.17
C GLU A 117 8.73 -1.25 -11.15
N ALA A 118 8.23 -0.97 -9.97
CA ALA A 118 8.96 -0.27 -8.91
C ALA A 118 8.62 -0.82 -7.53
N GLY A 119 8.57 -2.16 -7.39
CA GLY A 119 8.35 -2.85 -6.13
C GLY A 119 7.00 -2.54 -5.46
N GLY A 120 5.95 -2.21 -6.23
CA GLY A 120 4.63 -1.85 -5.69
C GLY A 120 4.53 -0.42 -5.17
N SER A 121 5.51 0.44 -5.46
CA SER A 121 5.48 1.85 -5.09
C SER A 121 4.48 2.66 -5.93
N SER A 122 4.19 3.89 -5.50
CA SER A 122 3.30 4.81 -6.22
C SER A 122 3.77 5.14 -7.64
N PHE A 123 5.05 4.94 -7.95
CA PHE A 123 5.60 5.11 -9.29
C PHE A 123 4.92 4.18 -10.31
N GLU A 124 4.48 2.99 -9.90
CA GLU A 124 3.75 2.08 -10.79
C GLU A 124 2.42 2.63 -11.30
N SER A 125 1.94 3.72 -10.71
CA SER A 125 0.73 4.44 -11.13
C SER A 125 1.04 5.74 -11.89
N GLU A 126 2.25 5.87 -12.43
CA GLU A 126 2.71 7.07 -13.14
C GLU A 126 3.04 6.80 -14.60
N VAL A 127 3.00 7.86 -15.41
CA VAL A 127 3.56 7.92 -16.75
C VAL A 127 4.85 8.72 -16.72
N TRP A 128 5.92 8.17 -17.25
CA TRP A 128 7.22 8.84 -17.34
C TRP A 128 7.54 9.23 -18.78
N VAL A 129 7.73 10.50 -19.00
CA VAL A 129 8.09 11.07 -20.31
C VAL A 129 9.41 11.82 -20.22
N ASN A 130 10.04 12.12 -21.34
CA ASN A 130 11.19 13.01 -21.35
C ASN A 130 10.82 14.37 -20.76
N ILE A 131 11.69 14.96 -19.94
CA ILE A 131 11.42 16.23 -19.24
C ILE A 131 11.08 17.38 -20.19
N GLU A 132 11.74 17.46 -21.36
CA GLU A 132 11.45 18.51 -22.34
C GLU A 132 10.08 18.30 -23.01
N THR A 133 9.69 17.04 -23.23
CA THR A 133 8.34 16.72 -23.69
C THR A 133 7.28 17.17 -22.67
N ALA A 134 7.50 16.93 -21.38
CA ALA A 134 6.61 17.38 -20.32
C ALA A 134 6.56 18.92 -20.24
N ARG A 135 7.71 19.59 -20.25
CA ARG A 135 7.82 21.06 -20.19
C ARG A 135 7.05 21.72 -21.32
N THR A 136 7.30 21.28 -22.55
CA THR A 136 6.63 21.83 -23.75
C THR A 136 5.13 21.52 -23.76
N ALA A 137 4.72 20.30 -23.38
CA ALA A 137 3.30 19.95 -23.36
C ALA A 137 2.50 20.78 -22.36
N PHE A 138 3.10 21.08 -21.20
CA PHE A 138 2.38 21.74 -20.10
C PHE A 138 2.74 23.21 -19.90
N GLY A 139 3.59 23.80 -20.77
CA GLY A 139 4.00 25.21 -20.68
C GLY A 139 4.83 25.52 -19.43
N ARG A 140 5.70 24.59 -19.02
CA ARG A 140 6.60 24.72 -17.85
C ARG A 140 8.06 24.83 -18.27
N GLU A 141 8.31 25.55 -19.34
CA GLU A 141 9.66 25.80 -19.85
C GLU A 141 10.50 26.53 -18.80
N GLY A 142 11.75 26.08 -18.63
CA GLY A 142 12.66 26.69 -17.65
C GLY A 142 12.40 26.37 -16.18
N MET A 143 11.36 25.57 -15.86
CA MET A 143 10.99 25.24 -14.48
C MET A 143 10.93 23.74 -14.26
N VAL A 144 11.11 23.32 -12.98
CA VAL A 144 10.87 21.96 -12.50
C VAL A 144 10.03 21.99 -11.23
N SER A 145 9.34 20.90 -10.96
CA SER A 145 8.51 20.74 -9.75
C SER A 145 9.34 20.31 -8.55
N SER A 146 10.38 19.52 -8.77
CA SER A 146 11.29 19.00 -7.76
C SER A 146 12.64 18.63 -8.36
N VAL A 147 13.63 18.48 -7.50
CA VAL A 147 14.95 17.95 -7.86
C VAL A 147 15.17 16.67 -7.07
N THR A 148 15.38 15.56 -7.78
CA THR A 148 15.71 14.27 -7.18
C THR A 148 17.18 14.00 -7.40
N LEU A 149 17.89 13.61 -6.34
CA LEU A 149 19.32 13.31 -6.40
C LEU A 149 19.73 12.20 -5.45
N ARG A 150 20.86 11.59 -5.69
CA ARG A 150 21.50 10.65 -4.79
C ARG A 150 22.67 11.31 -4.08
N LEU A 151 22.79 11.02 -2.80
CA LEU A 151 23.97 11.37 -2.00
C LEU A 151 24.96 10.20 -1.98
N ASP A 152 26.24 10.48 -1.78
CA ASP A 152 27.27 9.46 -1.63
C ASP A 152 26.98 8.50 -0.46
N SER A 153 26.39 9.04 0.63
CA SER A 153 26.02 8.30 1.83
C SER A 153 24.79 8.92 2.49
N ALA A 154 23.97 8.07 3.09
CA ALA A 154 22.80 8.49 3.87
C ALA A 154 23.18 9.40 5.06
N ALA A 155 24.38 9.24 5.62
CA ALA A 155 24.90 10.07 6.70
C ALA A 155 25.16 11.54 6.29
N LYS A 156 25.31 11.82 4.99
CA LYS A 156 25.51 13.19 4.48
C LYS A 156 24.22 13.99 4.32
N LEU A 157 23.05 13.37 4.55
CA LEU A 157 21.75 14.04 4.36
C LEU A 157 21.60 15.30 5.21
N ASP A 158 21.95 15.23 6.51
CA ASP A 158 21.79 16.36 7.42
C ASP A 158 22.74 17.51 7.06
N ALA A 159 23.97 17.20 6.68
CA ALA A 159 24.92 18.20 6.19
C ALA A 159 24.45 18.83 4.87
N PHE A 160 23.95 18.03 3.94
CA PHE A 160 23.38 18.52 2.68
C PHE A 160 22.14 19.40 2.93
N LYS A 161 21.25 18.96 3.82
CA LYS A 161 20.07 19.73 4.23
C LYS A 161 20.48 21.09 4.84
N ALA A 162 21.47 21.10 5.73
CA ALA A 162 21.97 22.34 6.32
C ALA A 162 22.54 23.29 5.26
N ASN A 163 23.32 22.77 4.30
CA ASN A 163 23.89 23.59 3.22
C ASN A 163 22.79 24.22 2.34
N VAL A 164 21.80 23.44 1.91
CA VAL A 164 20.70 23.93 1.08
C VAL A 164 19.78 24.90 1.82
N SER A 165 19.51 24.65 3.12
CA SER A 165 18.65 25.54 3.92
C SER A 165 19.32 26.84 4.35
N THR A 166 20.65 26.86 4.43
CA THR A 166 21.43 28.08 4.76
C THR A 166 21.56 29.00 3.57
N ASP A 167 21.46 28.46 2.36
CA ASP A 167 21.52 29.26 1.14
C ASP A 167 20.20 30.01 0.91
N LYS A 168 20.24 31.31 1.16
CA LYS A 168 19.08 32.20 1.00
C LYS A 168 18.53 32.28 -0.43
N GLN A 169 19.33 31.88 -1.43
CA GLN A 169 18.88 31.85 -2.83
C GLN A 169 18.06 30.60 -3.14
N LEU A 170 18.28 29.50 -2.43
CA LEU A 170 17.62 28.24 -2.72
C LEU A 170 16.23 28.15 -2.06
N GLN A 171 16.11 28.52 -0.78
CA GLN A 171 14.85 28.43 0.02
C GLN A 171 14.06 27.14 -0.20
N LEU A 172 14.78 26.02 -0.34
CA LEU A 172 14.21 24.71 -0.68
C LEU A 172 14.18 23.80 0.54
N GLU A 173 13.14 23.01 0.61
CA GLU A 173 13.04 21.94 1.60
C GLU A 173 13.69 20.67 1.06
N VAL A 174 14.63 20.10 1.83
CA VAL A 174 15.29 18.83 1.51
C VAL A 174 14.69 17.73 2.37
N LYS A 175 14.15 16.71 1.73
CA LYS A 175 13.57 15.51 2.38
C LYS A 175 14.14 14.25 1.76
N ARG A 176 14.18 13.18 2.54
CA ARG A 176 14.39 11.84 1.99
C ARG A 176 13.18 11.45 1.14
N GLU A 177 13.41 10.85 -0.03
CA GLU A 177 12.32 10.51 -0.96
C GLU A 177 11.26 9.61 -0.31
N THR A 178 11.69 8.61 0.49
CA THR A 178 10.75 7.75 1.25
C THR A 178 9.88 8.55 2.20
N THR A 179 10.46 9.44 2.99
CA THR A 179 9.72 10.29 3.94
C THR A 179 8.75 11.23 3.22
N TYR A 180 9.14 11.77 2.07
CA TYR A 180 8.28 12.63 1.26
C TYR A 180 7.02 11.88 0.79
N TYR A 181 7.17 10.65 0.28
CA TYR A 181 6.02 9.85 -0.16
C TYR A 181 5.21 9.29 1.01
N GLU A 182 5.84 8.96 2.14
CA GLU A 182 5.15 8.59 3.37
C GLU A 182 4.24 9.72 3.86
N GLU A 183 4.75 10.94 3.97
CA GLU A 183 3.96 12.11 4.35
C GLU A 183 2.80 12.38 3.38
N GLN A 184 3.05 12.22 2.08
CA GLN A 184 2.05 12.42 1.03
C GLN A 184 0.93 11.38 1.07
N SER A 185 1.23 10.15 1.47
CA SER A 185 0.27 9.05 1.58
C SER A 185 -0.36 8.92 2.97
N GLN A 186 0.15 9.64 3.98
CA GLN A 186 -0.26 9.49 5.37
C GLN A 186 -1.77 9.68 5.58
N GLY A 187 -2.39 10.68 4.95
CA GLY A 187 -3.83 10.91 5.06
C GLY A 187 -4.65 9.73 4.55
N THR A 188 -4.28 9.20 3.39
CA THR A 188 -4.93 8.02 2.78
C THR A 188 -4.70 6.77 3.63
N ALA A 189 -3.47 6.57 4.13
CA ALA A 189 -3.12 5.43 4.97
C ALA A 189 -3.89 5.45 6.31
N LEU A 190 -4.00 6.61 6.95
CA LEU A 190 -4.79 6.78 8.18
C LEU A 190 -6.28 6.49 7.95
N PHE A 191 -6.83 6.96 6.83
CA PHE A 191 -8.22 6.66 6.48
C PHE A 191 -8.46 5.16 6.29
N ILE A 192 -7.60 4.48 5.49
CA ILE A 192 -7.71 3.04 5.24
C ILE A 192 -7.55 2.25 6.54
N SER A 193 -6.55 2.57 7.35
CA SER A 193 -6.30 1.87 8.61
C SER A 193 -7.43 2.10 9.62
N GLY A 194 -7.95 3.32 9.72
CA GLY A 194 -9.07 3.66 10.59
C GLY A 194 -10.34 2.90 10.21
N MET A 195 -10.71 2.89 8.93
CA MET A 195 -11.84 2.11 8.43
C MET A 195 -11.62 0.61 8.62
N GLY A 196 -10.41 0.12 8.35
CA GLY A 196 -10.05 -1.28 8.59
C GLY A 196 -10.21 -1.67 10.06
N TRP A 197 -9.79 -0.83 11.00
CA TRP A 197 -9.99 -1.04 12.43
C TRP A 197 -11.46 -1.11 12.82
N VAL A 198 -12.27 -0.16 12.35
CA VAL A 198 -13.72 -0.13 12.62
C VAL A 198 -14.38 -1.42 12.13
N VAL A 199 -14.16 -1.79 10.88
CA VAL A 199 -14.70 -3.03 10.29
C VAL A 199 -14.23 -4.26 11.07
N SER A 200 -12.92 -4.33 11.39
CA SER A 200 -12.35 -5.47 12.13
C SER A 200 -12.98 -5.64 13.51
N VAL A 201 -13.22 -4.55 14.24
CA VAL A 201 -13.88 -4.59 15.55
C VAL A 201 -15.30 -5.11 15.42
N PHE A 202 -16.11 -4.60 14.47
CA PHE A 202 -17.47 -5.10 14.28
C PHE A 202 -17.49 -6.58 13.85
N CYS A 203 -16.62 -6.99 12.95
CA CYS A 203 -16.49 -8.39 12.54
C CYS A 203 -16.06 -9.28 13.73
N ALA A 204 -15.14 -8.80 14.57
CA ALA A 204 -14.71 -9.53 15.77
C ALA A 204 -15.86 -9.75 16.75
N PHE A 205 -16.66 -8.73 17.01
CA PHE A 205 -17.85 -8.87 17.84
C PHE A 205 -18.86 -9.86 17.24
N GLY A 206 -19.13 -9.78 15.94
CA GLY A 206 -20.00 -10.71 15.24
C GLY A 206 -19.51 -12.16 15.33
N ALA A 207 -18.22 -12.38 15.08
CA ALA A 207 -17.58 -13.68 15.18
C ALA A 207 -17.64 -14.25 16.61
N MET A 208 -17.38 -13.42 17.63
CA MET A 208 -17.45 -13.79 19.04
C MET A 208 -18.87 -14.21 19.44
N LEU A 209 -19.91 -13.45 19.02
CA LEU A 209 -21.31 -13.80 19.29
C LEU A 209 -21.71 -15.08 18.57
N GLY A 210 -21.26 -15.29 17.33
CA GLY A 210 -21.47 -16.54 16.58
C GLY A 210 -20.81 -17.73 17.28
N ALA A 211 -19.56 -17.61 17.69
CA ALA A 211 -18.84 -18.64 18.44
C ALA A 211 -19.54 -18.95 19.79
N MET A 212 -19.97 -17.91 20.49
CA MET A 212 -20.74 -18.08 21.76
C MET A 212 -22.04 -18.88 21.55
N ASN A 213 -22.79 -18.57 20.49
CA ASN A 213 -24.04 -19.25 20.19
C ASN A 213 -23.81 -20.73 19.84
N THR A 214 -22.82 -21.03 19.01
CA THR A 214 -22.47 -22.42 18.67
C THR A 214 -21.97 -23.20 19.87
N MET A 215 -21.19 -22.59 20.75
CA MET A 215 -20.70 -23.22 21.98
C MET A 215 -21.83 -23.44 23.00
N PHE A 216 -22.81 -22.54 23.12
CA PHE A 216 -24.00 -22.79 23.94
C PHE A 216 -24.78 -24.02 23.45
N ALA A 217 -24.95 -24.18 22.13
CA ALA A 217 -25.58 -25.34 21.55
C ALA A 217 -24.78 -26.62 21.84
N ALA A 218 -23.45 -26.60 21.68
CA ALA A 218 -22.59 -27.73 21.98
C ALA A 218 -22.63 -28.14 23.46
N VAL A 219 -22.59 -27.17 24.38
CA VAL A 219 -22.74 -27.41 25.82
C VAL A 219 -24.11 -28.02 26.15
N ALA A 220 -25.19 -27.52 25.52
CA ALA A 220 -26.54 -28.05 25.76
C ALA A 220 -26.68 -29.51 25.30
N GLN A 221 -26.10 -29.87 24.14
CA GLN A 221 -26.11 -31.25 23.63
C GLN A 221 -25.35 -32.22 24.53
N ARG A 222 -24.22 -31.74 25.14
CA ARG A 222 -23.35 -32.58 26.02
C ARG A 222 -23.68 -32.43 27.51
N LYS A 223 -24.86 -31.89 27.88
CA LYS A 223 -25.22 -31.59 29.27
C LYS A 223 -25.13 -32.82 30.18
N ARG A 224 -25.56 -34.00 29.71
CA ARG A 224 -25.49 -35.27 30.47
C ARG A 224 -24.05 -35.75 30.69
N GLU A 225 -23.22 -35.67 29.67
CA GLU A 225 -21.78 -36.02 29.75
C GLU A 225 -21.06 -35.14 30.79
N VAL A 226 -21.29 -33.83 30.75
CA VAL A 226 -20.78 -32.89 31.74
C VAL A 226 -21.26 -33.22 33.15
N GLY A 227 -22.55 -33.59 33.31
CA GLY A 227 -23.12 -34.03 34.57
C GLY A 227 -22.43 -35.29 35.13
N THR A 228 -22.20 -36.28 34.28
CA THR A 228 -21.51 -37.53 34.65
C THR A 228 -20.06 -37.25 35.07
N LEU A 229 -19.31 -36.45 34.30
CA LEU A 229 -17.93 -36.06 34.66
C LEU A 229 -17.88 -35.32 36.01
N ARG A 230 -18.86 -34.45 36.27
CA ARG A 230 -18.95 -33.73 37.54
C ARG A 230 -19.30 -34.71 38.72
N ALA A 231 -20.15 -35.73 38.48
CA ALA A 231 -20.48 -36.75 39.47
C ALA A 231 -19.26 -37.66 39.80
N LEU A 232 -18.37 -37.91 38.80
CA LEU A 232 -17.13 -38.62 38.96
C LEU A 232 -16.02 -37.79 39.65
N GLY A 233 -16.30 -36.52 40.01
CA GLY A 233 -15.35 -35.69 40.78
C GLY A 233 -14.50 -34.74 39.97
N PHE A 234 -14.67 -34.63 38.64
CA PHE A 234 -13.93 -33.62 37.84
C PHE A 234 -14.23 -32.19 38.31
N SER A 235 -13.17 -31.38 38.42
CA SER A 235 -13.29 -30.01 38.90
C SER A 235 -14.02 -29.11 37.89
N LYS A 236 -14.67 -28.04 38.39
CA LYS A 236 -15.33 -27.03 37.53
C LYS A 236 -14.31 -26.41 36.57
N PHE A 237 -13.08 -26.21 37.03
CA PHE A 237 -12.00 -25.62 36.22
C PHE A 237 -11.59 -26.55 35.06
N ALA A 238 -11.53 -27.89 35.30
CA ALA A 238 -11.22 -28.84 34.25
C ALA A 238 -12.25 -28.80 33.10
N ILE A 239 -13.55 -28.73 33.45
CA ILE A 239 -14.62 -28.63 32.45
C ILE A 239 -14.57 -27.29 31.71
N LEU A 240 -14.41 -26.17 32.45
CA LEU A 240 -14.25 -24.83 31.83
C LEU A 240 -13.08 -24.82 30.86
N PHE A 241 -11.91 -25.29 31.30
CA PHE A 241 -10.71 -25.33 30.49
C PHE A 241 -10.89 -26.18 29.22
N SER A 242 -11.50 -27.35 29.31
CA SER A 242 -11.79 -28.22 28.18
C SER A 242 -12.62 -27.51 27.08
N PHE A 243 -13.70 -26.85 27.46
CA PHE A 243 -14.54 -26.12 26.50
C PHE A 243 -13.88 -24.85 25.94
N VAL A 244 -13.07 -24.16 26.73
CA VAL A 244 -12.29 -23.01 26.24
C VAL A 244 -11.22 -23.46 25.25
N VAL A 245 -10.54 -24.56 25.50
CA VAL A 245 -9.57 -25.15 24.57
C VAL A 245 -10.27 -25.58 23.28
N GLU A 246 -11.43 -26.26 23.38
CA GLU A 246 -12.24 -26.67 22.22
C GLU A 246 -12.64 -25.46 21.36
N SER A 247 -13.16 -24.39 21.98
CA SER A 247 -13.55 -23.17 21.24
C SER A 247 -12.36 -22.46 20.62
N THR A 248 -11.22 -22.41 21.30
CA THR A 248 -9.98 -21.81 20.77
C THR A 248 -9.46 -22.61 19.59
N PHE A 249 -9.49 -23.93 19.67
CA PHE A 249 -9.07 -24.80 18.57
C PHE A 249 -9.95 -24.63 17.33
N LEU A 250 -11.27 -24.55 17.51
CA LEU A 250 -12.21 -24.26 16.41
C LEU A 250 -11.97 -22.88 15.80
N ALA A 251 -11.70 -21.87 16.63
CA ALA A 251 -11.39 -20.53 16.15
C ALA A 251 -10.06 -20.48 15.37
N LEU A 252 -9.03 -21.22 15.82
CA LEU A 252 -7.77 -21.35 15.09
C LEU A 252 -7.97 -22.08 13.76
N ALA A 253 -8.75 -23.17 13.73
CA ALA A 253 -9.06 -23.86 12.49
C ALA A 253 -9.78 -22.96 11.48
N GLY A 254 -10.80 -22.22 11.94
CA GLY A 254 -11.49 -21.20 11.12
C GLY A 254 -10.56 -20.07 10.70
N GLY A 255 -9.66 -19.64 11.59
CA GLY A 255 -8.63 -18.63 11.31
C GLY A 255 -7.67 -19.06 10.21
N LEU A 256 -7.22 -20.33 10.20
CA LEU A 256 -6.37 -20.88 9.14
C LEU A 256 -7.09 -20.89 7.79
N VAL A 257 -8.36 -21.27 7.75
CA VAL A 257 -9.18 -21.20 6.54
C VAL A 257 -9.32 -19.75 6.07
N GLY A 258 -9.59 -18.81 6.97
CA GLY A 258 -9.67 -17.38 6.67
C GLY A 258 -8.35 -16.83 6.16
N LEU A 259 -7.20 -17.23 6.72
CA LEU A 259 -5.87 -16.88 6.21
C LEU A 259 -5.67 -17.40 4.78
N GLY A 260 -6.01 -18.66 4.51
CA GLY A 260 -5.94 -19.22 3.16
C GLY A 260 -6.77 -18.42 2.15
N ALA A 261 -8.00 -18.05 2.54
CA ALA A 261 -8.85 -17.19 1.71
C ALA A 261 -8.27 -15.78 1.53
N SER A 262 -7.65 -15.20 2.57
CA SER A 262 -7.04 -13.86 2.48
C SER A 262 -5.84 -13.81 1.53
N LEU A 263 -5.08 -14.90 1.38
CA LEU A 263 -3.99 -14.98 0.41
C LEU A 263 -4.48 -14.85 -1.04
N LEU A 264 -5.71 -15.24 -1.33
CA LEU A 264 -6.31 -15.05 -2.66
C LEU A 264 -6.52 -13.57 -2.98
N LEU A 265 -6.69 -12.71 -1.96
CA LEU A 265 -6.82 -11.26 -2.16
C LEU A 265 -5.52 -10.60 -2.64
N SER A 266 -4.37 -11.24 -2.45
CA SER A 266 -3.09 -10.72 -2.98
C SER A 266 -3.04 -10.62 -4.50
N PHE A 267 -3.89 -11.38 -5.20
CA PHE A 267 -4.03 -11.30 -6.65
C PHE A 267 -4.97 -10.17 -7.11
N VAL A 268 -5.72 -9.57 -6.17
CA VAL A 268 -6.65 -8.48 -6.47
C VAL A 268 -5.91 -7.14 -6.38
N ARG A 269 -5.97 -6.36 -7.45
CA ARG A 269 -5.49 -4.97 -7.45
C ARG A 269 -6.66 -4.05 -7.16
N VAL A 270 -6.44 -3.13 -6.25
CA VAL A 270 -7.40 -2.10 -5.89
C VAL A 270 -6.80 -0.75 -6.24
N SER A 271 -7.60 0.11 -6.86
CA SER A 271 -7.22 1.48 -7.13
C SER A 271 -7.98 2.41 -6.20
N MET A 272 -7.28 3.38 -5.65
CA MET A 272 -7.84 4.41 -4.79
C MET A 272 -7.24 5.77 -5.11
N MET A 273 -8.03 6.82 -4.97
CA MET A 273 -7.56 8.20 -5.11
C MET A 273 -6.73 8.60 -3.88
N ASN A 274 -5.52 9.07 -4.10
CA ASN A 274 -4.70 9.67 -3.05
C ASN A 274 -5.24 11.06 -2.74
N PHE A 275 -5.63 11.31 -1.49
CA PHE A 275 -6.26 12.57 -1.07
C PHE A 275 -5.32 13.79 -1.15
N SER A 276 -4.00 13.58 -1.14
CA SER A 276 -3.03 14.67 -1.18
C SER A 276 -2.67 15.09 -2.62
N THR A 277 -2.63 14.14 -3.55
CA THR A 277 -2.19 14.36 -4.93
C THR A 277 -3.32 14.33 -5.94
N TRP A 278 -4.50 13.85 -5.54
CA TRP A 278 -5.66 13.65 -6.41
C TRP A 278 -5.38 12.68 -7.58
N GLN A 279 -4.32 11.87 -7.47
CA GLN A 279 -4.02 10.83 -8.44
C GLN A 279 -4.61 9.48 -8.03
N GLU A 280 -4.96 8.66 -8.99
CA GLU A 280 -5.31 7.26 -8.76
C GLU A 280 -4.02 6.46 -8.53
N VAL A 281 -3.94 5.80 -7.36
CA VAL A 281 -2.85 4.90 -7.02
C VAL A 281 -3.40 3.48 -6.97
N SER A 282 -2.80 2.58 -7.74
CA SER A 282 -3.12 1.16 -7.73
C SER A 282 -2.18 0.43 -6.78
N PHE A 283 -2.74 -0.40 -5.91
CA PHE A 283 -1.98 -1.23 -4.98
C PHE A 283 -2.57 -2.63 -4.88
N SER A 284 -1.76 -3.58 -4.44
CA SER A 284 -2.17 -4.94 -4.14
C SER A 284 -2.08 -5.20 -2.65
N PHE A 285 -2.89 -6.14 -2.15
CA PHE A 285 -2.81 -6.55 -0.75
C PHE A 285 -1.53 -7.35 -0.52
N ALA A 286 -0.74 -6.92 0.47
CA ALA A 286 0.47 -7.62 0.88
C ALA A 286 0.21 -8.37 2.19
N ALA A 287 0.23 -9.70 2.13
CA ALA A 287 0.14 -10.56 3.30
C ALA A 287 1.52 -10.66 3.98
N THR A 288 1.82 -9.74 4.89
CA THR A 288 3.07 -9.80 5.66
C THR A 288 2.99 -10.85 6.77
N PRO A 289 4.10 -11.55 7.11
CA PRO A 289 4.09 -12.55 8.18
C PRO A 289 3.57 -12.01 9.51
N SER A 290 3.88 -10.76 9.85
CA SER A 290 3.40 -10.12 11.09
C SER A 290 1.87 -9.98 11.12
N LEU A 291 1.24 -9.65 10.00
CA LEU A 291 -0.21 -9.58 9.88
C LEU A 291 -0.86 -10.97 9.98
N LEU A 292 -0.24 -11.98 9.37
CA LEU A 292 -0.73 -13.37 9.42
C LEU A 292 -0.72 -13.90 10.86
N PHE A 293 0.39 -13.74 11.58
CA PHE A 293 0.49 -14.13 12.99
C PHE A 293 -0.44 -13.30 13.88
N GLY A 294 -0.52 -12.00 13.66
CA GLY A 294 -1.40 -11.11 14.42
C GLY A 294 -2.89 -11.47 14.27
N SER A 295 -3.33 -11.80 13.06
CA SER A 295 -4.71 -12.22 12.80
C SER A 295 -5.03 -13.58 13.42
N LEU A 296 -4.08 -14.52 13.41
CA LEU A 296 -4.25 -15.83 14.09
C LEU A 296 -4.35 -15.67 15.60
N ALA A 297 -3.51 -14.82 16.19
CA ALA A 297 -3.57 -14.51 17.62
C ALA A 297 -4.91 -13.83 18.00
N ALA A 298 -5.38 -12.89 17.18
CA ALA A 298 -6.69 -12.28 17.37
C ALA A 298 -7.81 -13.30 17.27
N GLY A 299 -7.76 -14.23 16.31
CA GLY A 299 -8.70 -15.35 16.19
C GLY A 299 -8.71 -16.24 17.43
N ALA A 300 -7.55 -16.59 17.98
CA ALA A 300 -7.44 -17.36 19.21
C ALA A 300 -8.08 -16.61 20.40
N LEU A 301 -7.84 -15.31 20.54
CA LEU A 301 -8.47 -14.49 21.58
C LEU A 301 -10.00 -14.47 21.42
N MET A 302 -10.51 -14.32 20.20
CA MET A 302 -11.96 -14.38 19.94
C MET A 302 -12.55 -15.75 20.33
N GLY A 303 -11.83 -16.85 20.06
CA GLY A 303 -12.21 -18.20 20.49
C GLY A 303 -12.29 -18.34 22.01
N ILE A 304 -11.28 -17.82 22.72
CA ILE A 304 -11.26 -17.81 24.19
C ILE A 304 -12.46 -17.02 24.73
N PHE A 305 -12.67 -15.77 24.30
CA PHE A 305 -13.74 -14.94 24.78
C PHE A 305 -15.13 -15.45 24.39
N GLY A 306 -15.29 -15.93 23.13
CA GLY A 306 -16.54 -16.51 22.64
C GLY A 306 -16.92 -17.82 23.36
N GLY A 307 -15.93 -18.65 23.71
CA GLY A 307 -16.14 -19.90 24.44
C GLY A 307 -16.26 -19.75 25.94
N PHE A 308 -15.76 -18.66 26.54
CA PHE A 308 -15.64 -18.51 27.98
C PHE A 308 -17.01 -18.54 28.72
N LEU A 309 -18.00 -17.76 28.27
CA LEU A 309 -19.31 -17.70 28.90
C LEU A 309 -20.08 -19.03 28.80
N PRO A 310 -20.16 -19.71 27.64
CA PRO A 310 -20.73 -21.05 27.54
C PRO A 310 -20.02 -22.07 28.42
N ALA A 311 -18.68 -22.06 28.42
CA ALA A 311 -17.87 -22.97 29.24
C ALA A 311 -18.11 -22.74 30.74
N LEU A 312 -18.25 -21.50 31.18
CA LEU A 312 -18.56 -21.16 32.56
C LEU A 312 -19.93 -21.70 32.97
N LYS A 313 -20.92 -21.59 32.06
CA LYS A 313 -22.25 -22.15 32.29
C LYS A 313 -22.21 -23.68 32.39
N ALA A 314 -21.47 -24.35 31.50
CA ALA A 314 -21.24 -25.81 31.56
C ALA A 314 -20.61 -26.22 32.90
N ALA A 315 -19.56 -25.55 33.34
CA ALA A 315 -18.82 -25.83 34.56
C ALA A 315 -19.68 -25.63 35.83
N ARG A 316 -20.71 -24.78 35.80
CA ARG A 316 -21.63 -24.50 36.90
C ARG A 316 -22.87 -25.40 36.93
N THR A 317 -23.09 -26.23 35.92
CA THR A 317 -24.23 -27.17 35.88
C THR A 317 -24.14 -28.17 37.04
N SER A 318 -25.24 -28.33 37.78
CA SER A 318 -25.28 -29.32 38.87
C SER A 318 -25.42 -30.73 38.30
N PRO A 319 -24.73 -31.75 38.89
CA PRO A 319 -24.84 -33.14 38.44
C PRO A 319 -26.28 -33.64 38.45
N ILE A 320 -27.04 -33.24 39.46
CA ILE A 320 -28.44 -33.68 39.66
C ILE A 320 -29.35 -33.14 38.56
N GLU A 321 -29.21 -31.84 38.22
CA GLU A 321 -30.00 -31.22 37.13
C GLU A 321 -29.59 -31.75 35.74
N ALA A 322 -28.30 -32.09 35.54
CA ALA A 322 -27.84 -32.65 34.30
C ALA A 322 -28.34 -34.06 34.02
N MET A 323 -28.61 -34.84 35.06
CA MET A 323 -29.13 -36.21 34.95
C MET A 323 -30.66 -36.29 34.89
N ARG A 324 -31.36 -35.27 35.39
CA ARG A 324 -32.86 -35.26 35.40
C ARG A 324 -33.47 -34.73 34.09
N GLY A 325 -32.74 -33.98 33.26
CA GLY A 325 -33.23 -33.42 32.01
C GLY A 325 -32.59 -34.01 30.81
#